data_3638e6a18f6455d4735ce90472b09413
#
_entry.id   3638e6a18f6455d4735ce90472b09413
#
_cell.length_a   1.000
_cell.length_b   1.000
_cell.length_c   1.000
_cell.angle_alpha   90.00
_cell.angle_beta   90.00
_cell.angle_gamma   90.00
#
_symmetry.space_group_name_H-M   'P 1'
#
loop_
_entity.id
_entity.type
_entity.pdbx_description
1 polymer ?
#
loop_
_entity_poly.entity_id
_entity_poly.type
_entity_poly.pdbx_seq_one_letter_code
_entity_poly.pdbx_strand_id
1 'polypeptide(L)'
;ESRGLGDVYKRQMLAQGFQERGDFAKSTTYLREAIAAEQDAVQKELLLVRLSMTELAAKNPTAAAVAANEAKALNPNNGMAYFALAQAYAASAASCSGLEGQAIFWVAYDTMTQAANLLANDADAGNFAQTARDAAANYRRGFPTAEECFFNELMEGARYTITCGPARGIVTTVRPR
;
A
#
# COMPACT_ATOMS: atom_id res chain seq x y z
N GLU A 1 22.19 13.32 -22.19
CA GLU A 1 21.84 12.56 -20.96
C GLU A 1 21.56 13.47 -19.76
N SER A 2 22.25 14.61 -19.60
CA SER A 2 22.03 15.53 -18.46
C SER A 2 20.68 16.28 -18.46
N ARG A 3 20.02 16.46 -19.60
CA ARG A 3 18.71 17.15 -19.70
C ARG A 3 17.57 16.34 -19.08
N GLY A 4 17.59 15.01 -19.23
CA GLY A 4 16.54 14.14 -18.67
C GLY A 4 16.55 14.08 -17.14
N LEU A 5 17.73 14.00 -16.52
CA LEU A 5 17.90 14.00 -15.05
C LEU A 5 17.41 15.32 -14.42
N GLY A 6 17.73 16.47 -15.06
CA GLY A 6 17.26 17.78 -14.60
C GLY A 6 15.74 17.91 -14.65
N ASP A 7 15.10 17.31 -15.65
CA ASP A 7 13.65 17.34 -15.81
C ASP A 7 12.92 16.45 -14.80
N VAL A 8 13.45 15.27 -14.48
CA VAL A 8 12.93 14.41 -13.42
C VAL A 8 13.01 15.10 -12.07
N TYR A 9 14.17 15.68 -11.76
CA TYR A 9 14.38 16.41 -10.50
C TYR A 9 13.41 17.59 -10.34
N LYS A 10 13.22 18.40 -11.39
CA LYS A 10 12.27 19.52 -11.36
C LYS A 10 10.84 19.05 -11.07
N ARG A 11 10.40 17.96 -11.70
CA ARG A 11 9.08 17.38 -11.47
C ARG A 11 8.92 16.88 -10.03
N GLN A 12 9.97 16.26 -9.47
CA GLN A 12 9.97 15.83 -8.07
C GLN A 12 9.84 17.01 -7.11
N MET A 13 10.57 18.11 -7.37
CA MET A 13 10.49 19.32 -6.54
C MET A 13 9.11 19.98 -6.63
N LEU A 14 8.50 20.02 -7.81
CA LEU A 14 7.13 20.51 -7.99
C LEU A 14 6.12 19.63 -7.24
N ALA A 15 6.25 18.31 -7.37
CA ALA A 15 5.40 17.38 -6.65
C ALA A 15 5.47 17.57 -5.14
N GLN A 16 6.66 17.76 -4.60
CA GLN A 16 6.88 18.03 -3.18
C GLN A 16 6.22 19.35 -2.76
N GLY A 17 6.43 20.41 -3.50
CA GLY A 17 5.86 21.73 -3.19
C GLY A 17 4.33 21.71 -3.20
N PHE A 18 3.69 20.97 -4.10
CA PHE A 18 2.23 20.78 -4.10
C PHE A 18 1.76 19.90 -2.95
N GLN A 19 2.49 18.85 -2.61
CA GLN A 19 2.18 17.99 -1.46
C GLN A 19 2.20 18.77 -0.14
N GLU A 20 3.21 19.63 0.06
CA GLU A 20 3.34 20.49 1.25
C GLU A 20 2.17 21.49 1.39
N ARG A 21 1.58 21.88 0.27
CA ARG A 21 0.39 22.75 0.22
C ARG A 21 -0.92 21.99 0.32
N GLY A 22 -0.89 20.67 0.37
CA GLY A 22 -2.08 19.81 0.38
C GLY A 22 -2.74 19.63 -0.99
N ASP A 23 -2.12 20.12 -2.07
CA ASP A 23 -2.61 19.90 -3.45
C ASP A 23 -2.10 18.53 -3.96
N PHE A 24 -2.67 17.47 -3.42
CA PHE A 24 -2.29 16.10 -3.76
C PHE A 24 -2.55 15.76 -5.22
N ALA A 25 -3.58 16.33 -5.84
CA ALA A 25 -3.91 16.10 -7.24
C ALA A 25 -2.79 16.56 -8.18
N LYS A 26 -2.25 17.75 -7.97
CA LYS A 26 -1.10 18.25 -8.73
C LYS A 26 0.18 17.49 -8.38
N SER A 27 0.37 17.17 -7.09
CA SER A 27 1.52 16.37 -6.66
C SER A 27 1.58 15.03 -7.37
N THR A 28 0.46 14.28 -7.44
CA THR A 28 0.41 13.00 -8.14
C THR A 28 0.65 13.14 -9.64
N THR A 29 0.15 14.21 -10.28
CA THR A 29 0.42 14.49 -11.70
C THR A 29 1.91 14.64 -11.97
N TYR A 30 2.62 15.45 -11.19
CA TYR A 30 4.07 15.62 -11.36
C TYR A 30 4.87 14.37 -11.01
N LEU A 31 4.44 13.58 -10.01
CA LEU A 31 5.06 12.28 -9.74
C LEU A 31 4.92 11.31 -10.91
N ARG A 32 3.74 11.23 -11.54
CA ARG A 32 3.53 10.39 -12.74
C ARG A 32 4.41 10.80 -13.90
N GLU A 33 4.56 12.11 -14.13
CA GLU A 33 5.47 12.64 -15.15
C GLU A 33 6.94 12.31 -14.83
N ALA A 34 7.34 12.41 -13.57
CA ALA A 34 8.68 12.04 -13.13
C ALA A 34 8.95 10.54 -13.34
N ILE A 35 8.00 9.69 -12.96
CA ILE A 35 8.08 8.22 -13.15
C ILE A 35 8.19 7.86 -14.63
N ALA A 36 7.42 8.52 -15.50
CA ALA A 36 7.45 8.29 -16.95
C ALA A 36 8.79 8.67 -17.58
N ALA A 37 9.45 9.69 -17.05
CA ALA A 37 10.74 10.18 -17.53
C ALA A 37 11.95 9.45 -16.90
N GLU A 38 11.76 8.78 -15.75
CA GLU A 38 12.83 8.11 -15.02
C GLU A 38 13.27 6.83 -15.73
N GLN A 39 14.60 6.71 -15.95
CA GLN A 39 15.21 5.54 -16.59
C GLN A 39 15.86 4.59 -15.59
N ASP A 40 16.26 5.10 -14.42
CA ASP A 40 16.85 4.29 -13.37
C ASP A 40 15.75 3.52 -12.61
N ALA A 41 15.86 2.20 -12.57
CA ALA A 41 14.85 1.35 -11.95
C ALA A 41 14.73 1.57 -10.43
N VAL A 42 15.82 1.85 -9.75
CA VAL A 42 15.85 2.11 -8.30
C VAL A 42 15.15 3.44 -7.99
N GLN A 43 15.45 4.47 -8.77
CA GLN A 43 14.80 5.78 -8.61
C GLN A 43 13.30 5.70 -8.96
N LYS A 44 12.95 4.94 -9.99
CA LYS A 44 11.56 4.71 -10.38
C LYS A 44 10.76 3.99 -9.30
N GLU A 45 11.36 3.01 -8.67
CA GLU A 45 10.78 2.30 -7.53
C GLU A 45 10.47 3.24 -6.35
N LEU A 46 11.42 4.11 -5.98
CA LEU A 46 11.24 5.11 -4.92
C LEU A 46 10.10 6.09 -5.26
N LEU A 47 10.04 6.55 -6.51
CA LEU A 47 8.98 7.44 -6.98
C LEU A 47 7.60 6.78 -6.94
N LEU A 48 7.50 5.50 -7.28
CA LEU A 48 6.26 4.73 -7.21
C LEU A 48 5.76 4.56 -5.77
N VAL A 49 6.65 4.27 -4.82
CA VAL A 49 6.28 4.24 -3.39
C VAL A 49 5.78 5.61 -2.93
N ARG A 50 6.47 6.69 -3.32
CA ARG A 50 6.05 8.05 -3.01
C ARG A 50 4.69 8.39 -3.63
N LEU A 51 4.46 8.00 -4.90
CA LEU A 51 3.16 8.17 -5.56
C LEU A 51 2.06 7.43 -4.78
N SER A 52 2.31 6.19 -4.37
CA SER A 52 1.35 5.42 -3.57
C SER A 52 0.96 6.15 -2.29
N MET A 53 1.95 6.65 -1.55
CA MET A 53 1.69 7.40 -0.30
C MET A 53 0.94 8.72 -0.55
N THR A 54 1.24 9.41 -1.65
CA THR A 54 0.55 10.66 -2.02
C THR A 54 -0.90 10.38 -2.44
N GLU A 55 -1.15 9.30 -3.17
CA GLU A 55 -2.51 8.87 -3.52
C GLU A 55 -3.33 8.48 -2.27
N LEU A 56 -2.70 7.87 -1.27
CA LEU A 56 -3.34 7.62 0.03
C LEU A 56 -3.74 8.93 0.73
N ALA A 57 -2.85 9.91 0.74
CA ALA A 57 -3.15 11.24 1.29
C ALA A 57 -4.27 11.94 0.52
N ALA A 58 -4.36 11.71 -0.78
CA ALA A 58 -5.44 12.16 -1.66
C ALA A 58 -6.75 11.35 -1.49
N LYS A 59 -6.77 10.34 -0.60
CA LYS A 59 -7.89 9.42 -0.36
C LYS A 59 -8.26 8.55 -1.58
N ASN A 60 -7.27 8.19 -2.37
CA ASN A 60 -7.39 7.33 -3.54
C ASN A 60 -6.71 5.96 -3.30
N PRO A 61 -7.27 5.08 -2.46
CA PRO A 61 -6.60 3.82 -2.09
C PRO A 61 -6.40 2.87 -3.29
N THR A 62 -7.27 2.91 -4.29
CA THR A 62 -7.12 2.10 -5.50
C THR A 62 -5.90 2.53 -6.31
N ALA A 63 -5.73 3.83 -6.56
CA ALA A 63 -4.56 4.35 -7.26
C ALA A 63 -3.26 4.12 -6.45
N ALA A 64 -3.34 4.24 -5.12
CA ALA A 64 -2.24 3.93 -4.23
C ALA A 64 -1.80 2.47 -4.34
N ALA A 65 -2.74 1.53 -4.36
CA ALA A 65 -2.45 0.10 -4.52
C ALA A 65 -1.80 -0.21 -5.88
N VAL A 66 -2.26 0.44 -6.95
CA VAL A 66 -1.65 0.28 -8.29
C VAL A 66 -0.18 0.70 -8.25
N ALA A 67 0.13 1.89 -7.76
CA ALA A 67 1.51 2.39 -7.69
C ALA A 67 2.41 1.50 -6.80
N ALA A 68 1.91 1.05 -5.65
CA ALA A 68 2.65 0.15 -4.77
C ALA A 68 2.91 -1.22 -5.41
N ASN A 69 1.94 -1.76 -6.16
CA ASN A 69 2.12 -3.01 -6.91
C ASN A 69 3.15 -2.87 -8.04
N GLU A 70 3.18 -1.73 -8.72
CA GLU A 70 4.22 -1.45 -9.72
C GLU A 70 5.61 -1.40 -9.08
N ALA A 71 5.76 -0.74 -7.93
CA ALA A 71 7.02 -0.73 -7.17
C ALA A 71 7.45 -2.16 -6.75
N LYS A 72 6.50 -2.94 -6.25
CA LYS A 72 6.72 -4.35 -5.88
C LYS A 72 7.12 -5.21 -7.08
N ALA A 73 6.58 -4.94 -8.27
CA ALA A 73 6.95 -5.65 -9.50
C ALA A 73 8.37 -5.32 -9.95
N LEU A 74 8.84 -4.10 -9.75
CA LEU A 74 10.23 -3.71 -10.01
C LEU A 74 11.19 -4.35 -9.00
N ASN A 75 10.80 -4.40 -7.73
CA ASN A 75 11.61 -4.99 -6.67
C ASN A 75 10.73 -5.74 -5.65
N PRO A 76 10.63 -7.07 -5.75
CA PRO A 76 9.84 -7.88 -4.81
C PRO A 76 10.34 -7.85 -3.36
N ASN A 77 11.53 -7.30 -3.11
CA ASN A 77 12.12 -7.18 -1.77
C ASN A 77 11.96 -5.75 -1.18
N ASN A 78 11.28 -4.85 -1.87
CA ASN A 78 11.03 -3.51 -1.36
C ASN A 78 9.98 -3.53 -0.23
N GLY A 79 10.43 -3.53 1.02
CA GLY A 79 9.53 -3.52 2.18
C GLY A 79 8.61 -2.31 2.23
N MET A 80 9.05 -1.14 1.74
CA MET A 80 8.22 0.07 1.70
C MET A 80 7.10 -0.03 0.66
N ALA A 81 7.30 -0.75 -0.44
CA ALA A 81 6.23 -1.03 -1.41
C ALA A 81 5.11 -1.87 -0.77
N TYR A 82 5.46 -2.91 -0.01
CA TYR A 82 4.49 -3.70 0.76
C TYR A 82 3.82 -2.88 1.87
N PHE A 83 4.57 -2.02 2.53
CA PHE A 83 4.03 -1.12 3.56
C PHE A 83 2.94 -0.20 2.97
N ALA A 84 3.24 0.48 1.86
CA ALA A 84 2.30 1.35 1.16
C ALA A 84 1.09 0.56 0.63
N LEU A 85 1.31 -0.64 0.08
CA LEU A 85 0.25 -1.51 -0.42
C LEU A 85 -0.71 -1.95 0.70
N ALA A 86 -0.18 -2.34 1.85
CA ALA A 86 -1.00 -2.73 2.99
C ALA A 86 -1.87 -1.57 3.51
N GLN A 87 -1.30 -0.36 3.56
CA GLN A 87 -2.07 0.84 3.90
C GLN A 87 -3.18 1.13 2.88
N ALA A 88 -2.91 0.93 1.58
CA ALA A 88 -3.90 1.10 0.53
C ALA A 88 -5.06 0.09 0.67
N TYR A 89 -4.76 -1.17 0.98
CA TYR A 89 -5.78 -2.18 1.26
C TYR A 89 -6.61 -1.80 2.48
N ALA A 90 -5.99 -1.48 3.61
CA ALA A 90 -6.70 -1.09 4.82
C ALA A 90 -7.60 0.14 4.58
N ALA A 91 -7.09 1.16 3.87
CA ALA A 91 -7.88 2.36 3.54
C ALA A 91 -9.07 2.04 2.64
N SER A 92 -8.99 1.03 1.78
CA SER A 92 -10.08 0.63 0.89
C SER A 92 -11.22 -0.09 1.60
N ALA A 93 -11.01 -0.59 2.81
CA ALA A 93 -12.01 -1.35 3.57
C ALA A 93 -13.32 -0.57 3.76
N ALA A 94 -13.24 0.75 3.96
CA ALA A 94 -14.41 1.61 4.11
C ALA A 94 -15.29 1.72 2.85
N SER A 95 -14.76 1.37 1.69
CA SER A 95 -15.50 1.35 0.42
C SER A 95 -16.23 0.04 0.15
N CYS A 96 -16.04 -0.95 1.01
CA CYS A 96 -16.67 -2.26 0.92
C CYS A 96 -17.65 -2.44 2.07
N SER A 97 -18.79 -3.08 1.80
CA SER A 97 -19.85 -3.24 2.80
C SER A 97 -19.72 -4.55 3.60
N GLY A 98 -20.20 -4.52 4.83
CA GLY A 98 -20.37 -5.69 5.68
C GLY A 98 -19.06 -6.46 5.93
N LEU A 99 -19.17 -7.78 5.91
CA LEU A 99 -18.05 -8.69 6.17
C LEU A 99 -16.89 -8.49 5.18
N GLU A 100 -17.18 -8.10 3.94
CA GLU A 100 -16.16 -7.91 2.91
C GLU A 100 -15.19 -6.79 3.27
N GLY A 101 -15.69 -5.69 3.84
CA GLY A 101 -14.84 -4.61 4.35
C GLY A 101 -13.91 -5.07 5.49
N GLN A 102 -14.43 -5.92 6.37
CA GLN A 102 -13.62 -6.49 7.47
C GLN A 102 -12.61 -7.53 6.94
N ALA A 103 -13.00 -8.35 5.96
CA ALA A 103 -12.12 -9.36 5.36
C ALA A 103 -10.88 -8.75 4.66
N ILE A 104 -10.99 -7.52 4.15
CA ILE A 104 -9.85 -6.80 3.59
C ILE A 104 -8.72 -6.62 4.62
N PHE A 105 -9.05 -6.50 5.90
CA PHE A 105 -8.01 -6.39 6.94
C PHE A 105 -7.18 -7.67 7.09
N TRP A 106 -7.66 -8.85 6.71
CA TRP A 106 -6.83 -10.05 6.65
C TRP A 106 -5.69 -9.87 5.62
N VAL A 107 -6.02 -9.35 4.43
CA VAL A 107 -5.03 -9.09 3.38
C VAL A 107 -4.09 -7.96 3.77
N ALA A 108 -4.62 -6.87 4.34
CA ALA A 108 -3.81 -5.76 4.84
C ALA A 108 -2.83 -6.22 5.92
N TYR A 109 -3.27 -7.07 6.85
CA TYR A 109 -2.44 -7.68 7.88
C TYR A 109 -1.31 -8.54 7.28
N ASP A 110 -1.64 -9.43 6.35
CA ASP A 110 -0.65 -10.30 5.71
C ASP A 110 0.42 -9.49 4.97
N THR A 111 -0.03 -8.49 4.21
CA THR A 111 0.84 -7.61 3.44
C THR A 111 1.73 -6.75 4.35
N MET A 112 1.18 -6.21 5.44
CA MET A 112 1.94 -5.41 6.40
C MET A 112 2.94 -6.27 7.20
N THR A 113 2.59 -7.50 7.52
CA THR A 113 3.51 -8.45 8.16
C THR A 113 4.68 -8.76 7.24
N GLN A 114 4.42 -8.94 5.94
CA GLN A 114 5.48 -9.11 4.95
C GLN A 114 6.37 -7.88 4.84
N ALA A 115 5.79 -6.67 4.84
CA ALA A 115 6.53 -5.41 4.91
C ALA A 115 7.46 -5.38 6.12
N ALA A 116 6.96 -5.71 7.30
CA ALA A 116 7.74 -5.72 8.54
C ALA A 116 8.94 -6.69 8.47
N ASN A 117 8.75 -7.86 7.87
CA ASN A 117 9.82 -8.84 7.71
C ASN A 117 10.90 -8.36 6.72
N LEU A 118 10.51 -7.75 5.60
CA LEU A 118 11.46 -7.19 4.64
C LEU A 118 12.22 -6.01 5.23
N LEU A 119 11.53 -5.10 5.90
CA LEU A 119 12.12 -3.92 6.52
C LEU A 119 13.04 -4.25 7.69
N ALA A 120 12.81 -5.36 8.39
CA ALA A 120 13.70 -5.83 9.46
C ALA A 120 15.09 -6.24 8.96
N ASN A 121 15.21 -6.60 7.68
CA ASN A 121 16.45 -6.98 7.03
C ASN A 121 17.08 -5.82 6.22
N ASP A 122 16.46 -4.66 6.21
CA ASP A 122 16.93 -3.46 5.52
C ASP A 122 17.60 -2.51 6.53
N ALA A 123 18.92 -2.35 6.39
CA ALA A 123 19.71 -1.49 7.27
C ALA A 123 19.30 -0.01 7.22
N ASP A 124 18.72 0.43 6.10
CA ASP A 124 18.30 1.82 5.87
C ASP A 124 16.85 2.08 6.29
N ALA A 125 16.12 1.04 6.67
CA ALA A 125 14.70 1.15 7.03
C ALA A 125 14.42 1.87 8.36
N GLY A 126 15.42 2.05 9.22
CA GLY A 126 15.25 2.71 10.52
C GLY A 126 14.17 2.02 11.36
N ASN A 127 13.19 2.79 11.83
CA ASN A 127 12.10 2.29 12.67
C ASN A 127 10.91 1.73 11.88
N PHE A 128 10.94 1.72 10.55
CA PHE A 128 9.79 1.29 9.74
C PHE A 128 9.38 -0.16 9.96
N ALA A 129 10.32 -1.05 10.27
CA ALA A 129 9.99 -2.44 10.62
C ALA A 129 9.09 -2.52 11.86
N GLN A 130 9.36 -1.72 12.89
CA GLN A 130 8.52 -1.66 14.08
C GLN A 130 7.18 -1.00 13.78
N THR A 131 7.19 0.11 13.05
CA THR A 131 5.95 0.78 12.60
C THR A 131 5.04 -0.19 11.83
N ALA A 132 5.61 -1.03 10.98
CA ALA A 132 4.85 -2.04 10.24
C ALA A 132 4.25 -3.12 11.17
N ARG A 133 5.00 -3.58 12.19
CA ARG A 133 4.46 -4.52 13.19
C ARG A 133 3.29 -3.93 13.96
N ASP A 134 3.42 -2.67 14.38
CA ASP A 134 2.37 -1.97 15.13
C ASP A 134 1.13 -1.75 14.26
N ALA A 135 1.31 -1.40 12.99
CA ALA A 135 0.23 -1.27 12.03
C ALA A 135 -0.48 -2.62 11.79
N ALA A 136 0.27 -3.71 11.60
CA ALA A 136 -0.30 -5.04 11.47
C ALA A 136 -1.11 -5.43 12.71
N ALA A 137 -0.60 -5.17 13.91
CA ALA A 137 -1.34 -5.42 15.15
C ALA A 137 -2.65 -4.63 15.22
N ASN A 138 -2.65 -3.38 14.74
CA ASN A 138 -3.87 -2.57 14.63
C ASN A 138 -4.88 -3.13 13.64
N TYR A 139 -4.43 -3.64 12.49
CA TYR A 139 -5.33 -4.21 11.49
C TYR A 139 -6.12 -5.41 12.00
N ARG A 140 -5.58 -6.17 12.96
CA ARG A 140 -6.32 -7.27 13.60
C ARG A 140 -7.61 -6.83 14.28
N ARG A 141 -7.69 -5.57 14.72
CA ARG A 141 -8.92 -5.00 15.33
C ARG A 141 -10.05 -4.87 14.30
N GLY A 142 -9.72 -4.79 13.02
CA GLY A 142 -10.68 -4.74 11.92
C GLY A 142 -11.16 -6.11 11.43
N PHE A 143 -10.61 -7.22 11.94
CA PHE A 143 -11.02 -8.55 11.56
C PHE A 143 -12.48 -8.82 11.95
N PRO A 144 -13.20 -9.63 11.17
CA PRO A 144 -14.50 -10.16 11.61
C PRO A 144 -14.40 -10.85 12.97
N THR A 145 -15.43 -10.72 13.78
CA THR A 145 -15.52 -11.48 15.03
C THR A 145 -15.81 -12.97 14.76
N ALA A 146 -15.59 -13.81 15.76
CA ALA A 146 -15.95 -15.23 15.65
C ALA A 146 -17.45 -15.41 15.37
N GLU A 147 -18.30 -14.57 15.95
CA GLU A 147 -19.74 -14.57 15.71
C GLU A 147 -20.09 -14.19 14.26
N GLU A 148 -19.47 -13.12 13.73
CA GLU A 148 -19.67 -12.71 12.33
C GLU A 148 -19.19 -13.78 11.35
N CYS A 149 -18.06 -14.44 11.62
CA CYS A 149 -17.61 -15.58 10.82
C CYS A 149 -18.61 -16.74 10.86
N PHE A 150 -19.11 -17.08 12.05
CA PHE A 150 -20.07 -18.15 12.23
C PHE A 150 -21.37 -17.90 11.43
N PHE A 151 -21.93 -16.69 11.52
CA PHE A 151 -23.15 -16.33 10.79
C PHE A 151 -22.96 -16.30 9.27
N ASN A 152 -21.74 -16.15 8.79
CA ASN A 152 -21.39 -16.18 7.37
C ASN A 152 -20.80 -17.53 6.91
N GLU A 153 -20.94 -18.57 7.73
CA GLU A 153 -20.48 -19.93 7.43
C GLU A 153 -18.97 -20.01 7.12
N LEU A 154 -18.18 -19.09 7.71
CA LEU A 154 -16.72 -19.01 7.53
C LEU A 154 -16.03 -19.78 8.65
N MET A 155 -15.31 -20.83 8.26
CA MET A 155 -14.52 -21.62 9.19
C MET A 155 -13.12 -21.00 9.35
N GLU A 156 -12.64 -20.89 10.59
CA GLU A 156 -11.27 -20.45 10.87
C GLU A 156 -10.26 -21.34 10.11
N GLY A 157 -9.28 -20.71 9.49
CA GLY A 157 -8.27 -21.37 8.67
C GLY A 157 -8.71 -21.66 7.23
N ALA A 158 -10.00 -21.48 6.89
CA ALA A 158 -10.45 -21.64 5.51
C ALA A 158 -9.91 -20.54 4.59
N ARG A 159 -9.83 -20.86 3.31
CA ARG A 159 -9.44 -19.89 2.28
C ARG A 159 -10.61 -18.94 1.99
N TYR A 160 -10.32 -17.69 1.83
CA TYR A 160 -11.26 -16.64 1.49
C TYR A 160 -10.73 -15.79 0.35
N THR A 161 -11.53 -15.58 -0.69
CA THR A 161 -11.17 -14.73 -1.83
C THR A 161 -11.87 -13.39 -1.69
N ILE A 162 -11.09 -12.30 -1.65
CA ILE A 162 -11.64 -10.95 -1.60
C ILE A 162 -12.36 -10.61 -2.91
N THR A 163 -13.55 -10.04 -2.83
CA THR A 163 -14.38 -9.69 -3.99
C THR A 163 -14.52 -8.18 -4.20
N CYS A 164 -13.99 -7.35 -3.31
CA CYS A 164 -14.18 -5.90 -3.30
C CYS A 164 -12.84 -5.14 -3.28
N GLY A 165 -12.84 -3.96 -3.87
CA GLY A 165 -11.73 -3.01 -3.81
C GLY A 165 -10.47 -3.45 -4.56
N PRO A 166 -9.32 -2.80 -4.28
CA PRO A 166 -8.05 -3.11 -4.95
C PRO A 166 -7.45 -4.47 -4.54
N ALA A 167 -7.95 -5.09 -3.46
CA ALA A 167 -7.56 -6.44 -3.03
C ALA A 167 -8.37 -7.55 -3.72
N ARG A 168 -9.29 -7.22 -4.62
CA ARG A 168 -10.13 -8.20 -5.33
C ARG A 168 -9.29 -9.30 -5.97
N GLY A 169 -9.72 -10.55 -5.78
CA GLY A 169 -9.05 -11.74 -6.30
C GLY A 169 -7.92 -12.26 -5.42
N ILE A 170 -7.51 -11.52 -4.40
CA ILE A 170 -6.50 -12.01 -3.45
C ILE A 170 -7.14 -13.05 -2.54
N VAL A 171 -6.43 -14.16 -2.38
CA VAL A 171 -6.81 -15.24 -1.47
C VAL A 171 -6.08 -15.04 -0.14
N THR A 172 -6.83 -15.06 0.93
CA THR A 172 -6.35 -14.98 2.32
C THR A 172 -6.95 -16.10 3.15
N THR A 173 -6.72 -16.08 4.43
CA THR A 173 -7.20 -17.09 5.38
C THR A 173 -8.15 -16.45 6.38
N VAL A 174 -9.27 -17.11 6.64
CA VAL A 174 -10.24 -16.69 7.68
C VAL A 174 -9.58 -16.73 9.04
N ARG A 175 -9.57 -15.60 9.72
CA ARG A 175 -9.01 -15.41 11.07
C ARG A 175 -9.94 -14.52 11.87
N PRO A 176 -10.80 -15.08 12.73
CA PRO A 176 -11.62 -14.29 13.64
C PRO A 176 -10.75 -13.49 14.64
N ARG A 177 -11.25 -12.36 15.10
CA ARG A 177 -10.69 -11.64 16.25
C ARG A 177 -11.32 -12.09 17.55
#